data_6e7263104db5fa75b81345299dba785c
#
_entry.id   6e7263104db5fa75b81345299dba785c
#
_cell.length_a   1.000
_cell.length_b   1.000
_cell.length_c   1.000
_cell.angle_alpha   90.00
_cell.angle_beta   90.00
_cell.angle_gamma   90.00
#
_symmetry.space_group_name_H-M   'P 1'
#
loop_
_entity.id
_entity.type
_entity.pdbx_description
1 polymer ?
#
loop_
_entity_poly.entity_id
_entity_poly.type
_entity_poly.pdbx_seq_one_letter_code
_entity_poly.pdbx_strand_id
1 'polypeptide(L)'
;GRSGSKWMEQVCHDLNIHTNSNRVDIGVRVELPAGIFSHLTDELYESKIVYRTSKYEDLVRTFCMNPKGEVVNENTNGIVTVNGHSYEDPAKQTNNTNFALLVAKNFSEPFKDSNGYGESIARLSNMLGGGVIVQRFGDLIRGRRSTPERISESFTVPTLNAAAGDLSLVLPKRILDGIIEMIYALDKIAPGTANDDTLLYGVEVKFYNMEVELDHNLMTCHEGLYIIGDGSGITHSLSHASASG
;
A
#
# COMPACT_ATOMS: atom_id res chain seq x y z
N GLY A 1 -17.41 -1.35 -7.50
CA GLY A 1 -16.20 -1.94 -6.95
C GLY A 1 -14.94 -1.45 -7.68
N ARG A 2 -13.75 -1.78 -7.17
CA ARG A 2 -12.45 -1.27 -7.67
C ARG A 2 -12.23 -1.54 -9.16
N SER A 3 -12.58 -2.73 -9.65
CA SER A 3 -12.46 -3.10 -11.07
C SER A 3 -13.34 -2.29 -12.01
N GLY A 4 -14.39 -1.65 -11.49
CA GLY A 4 -15.30 -0.79 -12.25
C GLY A 4 -14.94 0.68 -12.27
N SER A 5 -13.80 1.10 -11.68
CA SER A 5 -13.46 2.53 -11.54
C SER A 5 -13.32 3.25 -12.88
N LYS A 6 -12.62 2.65 -13.85
CA LYS A 6 -12.46 3.24 -15.20
C LYS A 6 -13.79 3.32 -15.95
N TRP A 7 -14.66 2.33 -15.77
CA TRP A 7 -16.00 2.38 -16.33
C TRP A 7 -16.83 3.50 -15.69
N MET A 8 -16.77 3.65 -14.37
CA MET A 8 -17.49 4.72 -13.66
C MET A 8 -16.96 6.11 -14.07
N GLU A 9 -15.65 6.25 -14.26
CA GLU A 9 -15.05 7.48 -14.79
C GLU A 9 -15.62 7.85 -16.16
N GLN A 10 -15.73 6.85 -17.04
CA GLN A 10 -16.35 7.07 -18.36
C GLN A 10 -17.82 7.45 -18.24
N VAL A 11 -18.59 6.81 -17.36
CA VAL A 11 -20.00 7.15 -17.09
C VAL A 11 -20.14 8.59 -16.61
N CYS A 12 -19.30 9.00 -15.65
CA CYS A 12 -19.30 10.38 -15.15
C CYS A 12 -18.97 11.39 -16.27
N HIS A 13 -17.99 11.07 -17.09
CA HIS A 13 -17.62 11.89 -18.24
C HIS A 13 -18.80 12.02 -19.25
N ASP A 14 -19.40 10.90 -19.62
CA ASP A 14 -20.47 10.86 -20.63
C ASP A 14 -21.75 11.58 -20.16
N LEU A 15 -22.00 11.55 -18.87
CA LEU A 15 -23.14 12.23 -18.24
C LEU A 15 -22.81 13.63 -17.71
N ASN A 16 -21.59 14.14 -17.95
CA ASN A 16 -21.12 15.43 -17.42
C ASN A 16 -21.29 15.56 -15.88
N ILE A 17 -21.08 14.45 -15.16
CA ILE A 17 -21.06 14.45 -13.69
C ILE A 17 -19.67 14.91 -13.24
N HIS A 18 -19.63 15.94 -12.40
CA HIS A 18 -18.36 16.46 -11.90
C HIS A 18 -17.69 15.45 -10.96
N THR A 19 -16.36 15.31 -11.10
CA THR A 19 -15.55 14.42 -10.27
C THR A 19 -14.30 15.14 -9.81
N ASN A 20 -13.89 14.85 -8.57
CA ASN A 20 -12.63 15.33 -8.00
C ASN A 20 -11.59 14.22 -8.01
N SER A 21 -10.31 14.59 -8.19
CA SER A 21 -9.21 13.65 -8.01
C SER A 21 -9.14 13.17 -6.56
N ASN A 22 -8.98 11.88 -6.37
CA ASN A 22 -8.74 11.31 -5.06
C ASN A 22 -7.23 11.08 -4.84
N ARG A 23 -6.87 10.73 -3.62
CA ARG A 23 -5.50 10.38 -3.25
C ARG A 23 -5.08 9.03 -3.85
N VAL A 24 -3.78 8.80 -3.88
CA VAL A 24 -3.16 7.48 -4.03
C VAL A 24 -2.22 7.25 -2.86
N ASP A 25 -2.22 6.07 -2.30
CA ASP A 25 -1.26 5.69 -1.26
C ASP A 25 -0.22 4.75 -1.89
N ILE A 26 1.05 5.10 -1.76
CA ILE A 26 2.16 4.37 -2.39
C ILE A 26 3.20 4.04 -1.33
N GLY A 27 3.72 2.82 -1.38
CA GLY A 27 4.76 2.41 -0.45
C GLY A 27 5.27 1.01 -0.66
N VAL A 28 5.58 0.36 0.43
CA VAL A 28 6.15 -0.98 0.48
C VAL A 28 5.39 -1.87 1.46
N ARG A 29 5.50 -3.18 1.28
CA ARG A 29 5.18 -4.14 2.32
C ARG A 29 6.44 -4.49 3.09
N VAL A 30 6.35 -4.38 4.38
CA VAL A 30 7.41 -4.76 5.33
C VAL A 30 7.14 -6.19 5.78
N GLU A 31 8.18 -7.01 5.86
CA GLU A 31 8.14 -8.32 6.46
C GLU A 31 9.29 -8.47 7.46
N LEU A 32 8.99 -8.96 8.64
CA LEU A 32 9.93 -9.13 9.74
C LEU A 32 9.46 -10.23 10.70
N PRO A 33 10.32 -10.74 11.61
CA PRO A 33 9.93 -11.76 12.56
C PRO A 33 8.74 -11.35 13.43
N ALA A 34 7.75 -12.24 13.57
CA ALA A 34 6.51 -11.95 14.30
C ALA A 34 6.72 -11.48 15.75
N GLY A 35 7.77 -11.96 16.40
CA GLY A 35 8.09 -11.57 17.78
C GLY A 35 8.35 -10.07 17.98
N ILE A 36 8.76 -9.35 16.92
CA ILE A 36 9.02 -7.90 17.00
C ILE A 36 7.74 -7.10 17.29
N PHE A 37 6.61 -7.52 16.72
CA PHE A 37 5.33 -6.84 16.88
C PHE A 37 4.34 -7.59 17.80
N SER A 38 4.72 -8.74 18.39
CA SER A 38 3.80 -9.59 19.18
C SER A 38 3.13 -8.83 20.31
N HIS A 39 3.83 -7.93 21.01
CA HIS A 39 3.28 -7.11 22.10
C HIS A 39 2.15 -6.16 21.64
N LEU A 40 2.02 -5.90 20.34
CA LEU A 40 0.92 -5.13 19.75
C LEU A 40 -0.11 -6.06 19.10
N THR A 41 0.36 -7.07 18.36
CA THR A 41 -0.53 -7.93 17.56
C THR A 41 -1.27 -8.98 18.39
N ASP A 42 -0.79 -9.30 19.59
CA ASP A 42 -1.50 -10.19 20.51
C ASP A 42 -2.66 -9.49 21.22
N GLU A 43 -2.63 -8.15 21.32
CA GLU A 43 -3.67 -7.33 21.95
C GLU A 43 -4.62 -6.65 20.95
N LEU A 44 -4.11 -6.33 19.75
CA LEU A 44 -4.83 -5.57 18.73
C LEU A 44 -4.94 -6.38 17.44
N TYR A 45 -6.15 -6.50 16.90
CA TYR A 45 -6.37 -7.17 15.62
C TYR A 45 -5.59 -6.51 14.47
N GLU A 46 -5.59 -5.17 14.41
CA GLU A 46 -4.84 -4.39 13.42
C GLU A 46 -4.35 -3.07 14.04
N SER A 47 -3.04 -2.90 14.11
CA SER A 47 -2.43 -1.65 14.61
C SER A 47 -2.30 -0.64 13.49
N LYS A 48 -3.00 0.50 13.60
CA LYS A 48 -2.90 1.63 12.67
C LYS A 48 -2.05 2.73 13.29
N ILE A 49 -0.79 2.79 12.90
CA ILE A 49 0.17 3.76 13.39
C ILE A 49 0.41 4.79 12.29
N VAL A 50 0.33 6.07 12.64
CA VAL A 50 0.55 7.19 11.72
C VAL A 50 1.73 8.01 12.22
N TYR A 51 2.64 8.30 11.31
CA TYR A 51 3.82 9.12 11.56
C TYR A 51 3.87 10.30 10.58
N ARG A 52 4.12 11.50 11.10
CA ARG A 52 4.38 12.69 10.28
C ARG A 52 5.87 12.84 10.11
N THR A 53 6.35 12.75 8.86
CA THR A 53 7.77 12.85 8.56
C THR A 53 8.33 14.22 8.91
N SER A 54 9.55 14.24 9.45
CA SER A 54 10.23 15.49 9.85
C SER A 54 10.64 16.34 8.66
N LYS A 55 11.02 15.68 7.55
CA LYS A 55 11.58 16.36 6.38
C LYS A 55 10.51 16.95 5.45
N TYR A 56 9.42 16.24 5.23
CA TYR A 56 8.41 16.59 4.23
C TYR A 56 7.04 16.85 4.82
N GLU A 57 6.86 16.60 6.12
CA GLU A 57 5.58 16.65 6.84
C GLU A 57 4.49 15.74 6.23
N ASP A 58 4.90 14.78 5.40
CA ASP A 58 4.01 13.78 4.84
C ASP A 58 3.55 12.80 5.91
N LEU A 59 2.31 12.33 5.79
CA LEU A 59 1.81 11.26 6.64
C LEU A 59 2.18 9.90 6.05
N VAL A 60 2.87 9.09 6.84
CA VAL A 60 3.13 7.68 6.57
C VAL A 60 2.36 6.85 7.58
N ARG A 61 1.71 5.80 7.13
CA ARG A 61 0.90 4.95 8.01
C ARG A 61 1.17 3.47 7.79
N THR A 62 1.02 2.70 8.87
CA THR A 62 0.86 1.25 8.74
C THR A 62 -0.52 0.94 8.16
N PHE A 63 -0.60 -0.13 7.38
CA PHE A 63 -1.85 -0.58 6.80
C PHE A 63 -1.86 -2.10 6.64
N CYS A 64 -3.02 -2.73 6.83
CA CYS A 64 -3.23 -4.16 6.61
C CYS A 64 -2.12 -5.01 7.27
N MET A 65 -2.04 -4.94 8.61
CA MET A 65 -1.08 -5.73 9.39
C MET A 65 -1.57 -7.17 9.47
N ASN A 66 -0.68 -8.10 9.13
CA ASN A 66 -0.95 -9.54 9.07
C ASN A 66 0.01 -10.27 10.02
N PRO A 67 -0.38 -10.46 11.29
CA PRO A 67 0.41 -11.24 12.24
C PRO A 67 0.54 -12.68 11.76
N LYS A 68 1.76 -13.22 11.80
CA LYS A 68 2.07 -14.58 11.35
C LYS A 68 1.55 -14.92 9.96
N GLY A 69 1.45 -13.89 9.11
CA GLY A 69 0.94 -13.97 7.75
C GLY A 69 2.04 -14.10 6.71
N GLU A 70 1.65 -14.11 5.46
CA GLU A 70 2.56 -14.15 4.32
C GLU A 70 2.40 -12.93 3.42
N VAL A 71 3.46 -12.59 2.70
CA VAL A 71 3.46 -11.58 1.65
C VAL A 71 2.99 -12.24 0.36
N VAL A 72 2.09 -11.59 -0.38
CA VAL A 72 1.49 -12.14 -1.61
C VAL A 72 1.51 -11.14 -2.75
N ASN A 73 1.47 -11.64 -3.97
CA ASN A 73 1.26 -10.81 -5.17
C ASN A 73 -0.22 -10.57 -5.40
N GLU A 74 -0.56 -9.35 -5.82
CA GLU A 74 -1.86 -8.98 -6.33
C GLU A 74 -1.72 -8.52 -7.79
N ASN A 75 -2.44 -9.17 -8.71
CA ASN A 75 -2.42 -8.80 -10.13
C ASN A 75 -3.75 -8.13 -10.51
N THR A 76 -3.67 -6.88 -10.92
CA THR A 76 -4.82 -6.12 -11.40
C THR A 76 -4.53 -5.60 -12.80
N ASN A 77 -5.24 -6.13 -13.81
CA ASN A 77 -5.09 -5.75 -15.20
C ASN A 77 -3.64 -5.81 -15.73
N GLY A 78 -2.90 -6.85 -15.32
CA GLY A 78 -1.51 -7.07 -15.74
C GLY A 78 -0.48 -6.24 -14.97
N ILE A 79 -0.89 -5.48 -13.96
CA ILE A 79 0.01 -4.79 -13.04
C ILE A 79 0.09 -5.61 -11.76
N VAL A 80 1.31 -6.04 -11.41
CA VAL A 80 1.58 -6.80 -10.20
C VAL A 80 2.01 -5.84 -9.10
N THR A 81 1.30 -5.87 -7.99
CA THR A 81 1.63 -5.15 -6.74
C THR A 81 1.76 -6.16 -5.61
N VAL A 82 2.30 -5.72 -4.48
CA VAL A 82 2.40 -6.56 -3.30
C VAL A 82 1.21 -6.31 -2.37
N ASN A 83 0.81 -7.35 -1.65
CA ASN A 83 -0.17 -7.31 -0.58
C ASN A 83 0.24 -8.31 0.52
N GLY A 84 -0.55 -8.45 1.58
CA GLY A 84 -0.35 -9.43 2.64
C GLY A 84 -1.60 -10.24 2.90
N HIS A 85 -1.39 -11.42 3.46
CA HIS A 85 -2.46 -12.33 3.83
C HIS A 85 -2.16 -12.95 5.19
N SER A 86 -3.17 -13.10 6.03
CA SER A 86 -3.10 -13.82 7.28
C SER A 86 -4.01 -15.04 7.26
N TYR A 87 -3.67 -16.05 8.05
CA TYR A 87 -4.42 -17.30 8.15
C TYR A 87 -5.03 -17.46 9.53
N GLU A 88 -6.30 -17.79 9.58
CA GLU A 88 -6.98 -18.20 10.81
C GLU A 88 -6.45 -19.56 11.30
N ASP A 89 -6.18 -20.48 10.37
CA ASP A 89 -5.61 -21.80 10.65
C ASP A 89 -4.18 -21.68 11.16
N PRO A 90 -3.88 -22.03 12.43
CA PRO A 90 -2.53 -21.94 12.98
C PRO A 90 -1.48 -22.79 12.22
N ALA A 91 -1.90 -23.87 11.57
CA ALA A 91 -0.99 -24.73 10.79
C ALA A 91 -0.46 -24.04 9.53
N LYS A 92 -1.11 -22.96 9.07
CA LYS A 92 -0.69 -22.17 7.90
C LYS A 92 0.05 -20.88 8.30
N GLN A 93 0.09 -20.56 9.58
CA GLN A 93 0.76 -19.37 10.05
C GLN A 93 2.27 -19.47 9.85
N THR A 94 2.87 -18.34 9.51
CA THR A 94 4.33 -18.20 9.34
C THR A 94 4.99 -17.67 10.62
N ASN A 95 6.32 -17.61 10.63
CA ASN A 95 7.07 -16.98 11.70
C ASN A 95 7.23 -15.46 11.54
N ASN A 96 6.62 -14.87 10.52
CA ASN A 96 6.74 -13.47 10.18
C ASN A 96 5.42 -12.72 10.36
N THR A 97 5.53 -11.44 10.71
CA THR A 97 4.45 -10.45 10.57
C THR A 97 4.78 -9.57 9.38
N ASN A 98 3.76 -9.22 8.60
CA ASN A 98 3.93 -8.27 7.52
C ASN A 98 2.86 -7.16 7.58
N PHE A 99 3.22 -5.97 7.10
CA PHE A 99 2.33 -4.82 7.02
C PHE A 99 2.79 -3.85 5.93
N ALA A 100 1.87 -3.07 5.37
CA ALA A 100 2.23 -2.01 4.47
C ALA A 100 2.69 -0.75 5.21
N LEU A 101 3.66 -0.04 4.64
CA LEU A 101 3.96 1.36 4.95
C LEU A 101 3.58 2.19 3.73
N LEU A 102 2.58 3.04 3.89
CA LEU A 102 1.98 3.80 2.80
C LEU A 102 2.09 5.30 3.05
N VAL A 103 2.54 6.02 2.02
CA VAL A 103 2.60 7.48 1.97
C VAL A 103 1.43 7.97 1.11
N ALA A 104 0.54 8.76 1.70
CA ALA A 104 -0.58 9.34 0.97
C ALA A 104 -0.10 10.50 0.09
N LYS A 105 -0.52 10.51 -1.18
CA LYS A 105 -0.27 11.59 -2.13
C LYS A 105 -1.57 12.08 -2.73
N ASN A 106 -1.78 13.38 -2.63
CA ASN A 106 -2.85 14.09 -3.29
C ASN A 106 -2.24 14.94 -4.41
N PHE A 107 -2.91 14.98 -5.53
CA PHE A 107 -2.53 15.84 -6.64
C PHE A 107 -3.62 16.88 -6.88
N SER A 108 -3.21 18.12 -7.08
CA SER A 108 -4.08 19.22 -7.48
C SER A 108 -3.91 19.53 -8.97
N GLU A 109 -4.81 20.33 -9.51
CA GLU A 109 -4.67 20.85 -10.87
C GLU A 109 -3.24 21.34 -11.18
N PRO A 110 -2.70 21.09 -12.38
CA PRO A 110 -3.33 20.39 -13.52
C PRO A 110 -3.18 18.85 -13.48
N PHE A 111 -2.56 18.28 -12.45
CA PHE A 111 -2.25 16.85 -12.34
C PHE A 111 -3.34 16.12 -11.58
N LYS A 112 -4.35 15.61 -12.28
CA LYS A 112 -5.50 14.92 -11.66
C LYS A 112 -5.37 13.39 -11.57
N ASP A 113 -4.48 12.78 -12.35
CA ASP A 113 -4.42 11.33 -12.47
C ASP A 113 -3.53 10.68 -11.39
N SER A 114 -4.04 10.68 -10.14
CA SER A 114 -3.37 10.01 -9.01
C SER A 114 -3.20 8.51 -9.24
N ASN A 115 -4.19 7.87 -9.84
CA ASN A 115 -4.15 6.44 -10.12
C ASN A 115 -3.11 6.11 -11.19
N GLY A 116 -3.05 6.87 -12.30
CA GLY A 116 -2.03 6.71 -13.32
C GLY A 116 -0.61 6.91 -12.77
N TYR A 117 -0.42 7.85 -11.83
CA TYR A 117 0.85 8.00 -11.13
C TYR A 117 1.23 6.73 -10.36
N GLY A 118 0.32 6.17 -9.56
CA GLY A 118 0.54 4.92 -8.83
C GLY A 118 0.78 3.72 -9.75
N GLU A 119 0.00 3.61 -10.83
CA GLU A 119 0.19 2.59 -11.87
C GLU A 119 1.57 2.69 -12.53
N SER A 120 2.04 3.90 -12.82
CA SER A 120 3.36 4.13 -13.44
C SER A 120 4.51 3.61 -12.57
N ILE A 121 4.42 3.84 -11.25
CA ILE A 121 5.41 3.33 -10.29
C ILE A 121 5.35 1.80 -10.20
N ALA A 122 4.14 1.22 -10.16
CA ALA A 122 3.99 -0.22 -10.15
C ALA A 122 4.51 -0.89 -11.44
N ARG A 123 4.25 -0.28 -12.60
CA ARG A 123 4.79 -0.73 -13.89
C ARG A 123 6.32 -0.66 -13.93
N LEU A 124 6.92 0.39 -13.34
CA LEU A 124 8.38 0.50 -13.26
C LEU A 124 8.97 -0.64 -12.41
N SER A 125 8.35 -0.98 -11.27
CA SER A 125 8.74 -2.15 -10.47
C SER A 125 8.65 -3.43 -11.29
N ASN A 126 7.53 -3.64 -12.00
CA ASN A 126 7.34 -4.84 -12.82
C ASN A 126 8.35 -4.94 -13.97
N MET A 127 8.72 -3.81 -14.57
CA MET A 127 9.73 -3.77 -15.63
C MET A 127 11.12 -4.17 -15.11
N LEU A 128 11.47 -3.76 -13.90
CA LEU A 128 12.79 -4.03 -13.31
C LEU A 128 12.89 -5.41 -12.66
N GLY A 129 11.82 -5.91 -12.06
CA GLY A 129 11.79 -7.16 -11.30
C GLY A 129 10.97 -8.29 -11.92
N GLY A 130 10.30 -8.06 -13.04
CA GLY A 130 9.32 -9.00 -13.59
C GLY A 130 8.04 -9.12 -12.74
N GLY A 131 7.90 -8.29 -11.71
CA GLY A 131 6.83 -8.27 -10.72
C GLY A 131 7.23 -7.45 -9.51
N VAL A 132 7.08 -8.05 -8.33
CA VAL A 132 7.49 -7.44 -7.06
C VAL A 132 9.01 -7.55 -6.87
N ILE A 133 9.62 -6.48 -6.36
CA ILE A 133 11.03 -6.44 -5.96
C ILE A 133 11.11 -6.57 -4.43
N VAL A 134 12.07 -7.35 -3.94
CA VAL A 134 12.42 -7.43 -2.52
C VAL A 134 13.80 -6.84 -2.26
N GLN A 135 13.93 -6.06 -1.18
CA GLN A 135 15.20 -5.49 -0.73
C GLN A 135 15.29 -5.57 0.80
N ARG A 136 16.47 -5.91 1.31
CA ARG A 136 16.75 -5.82 2.75
C ARG A 136 16.89 -4.35 3.15
N PHE A 137 16.35 -3.99 4.30
CA PHE A 137 16.45 -2.63 4.81
C PHE A 137 17.89 -2.15 4.96
N GLY A 138 18.79 -3.01 5.48
CA GLY A 138 20.20 -2.68 5.58
C GLY A 138 20.89 -2.42 4.24
N ASP A 139 20.49 -3.10 3.17
CA ASP A 139 21.03 -2.82 1.82
C ASP A 139 20.51 -1.50 1.28
N LEU A 140 19.20 -1.19 1.50
CA LEU A 140 18.61 0.08 1.12
C LEU A 140 19.33 1.26 1.81
N ILE A 141 19.58 1.19 3.11
CA ILE A 141 20.27 2.26 3.86
C ILE A 141 21.71 2.45 3.37
N ARG A 142 22.38 1.39 2.93
CA ARG A 142 23.72 1.46 2.35
C ARG A 142 23.74 1.89 0.87
N GLY A 143 22.58 2.19 0.28
CA GLY A 143 22.46 2.63 -1.11
C GLY A 143 22.86 1.55 -2.13
N ARG A 144 22.57 0.29 -1.84
CA ARG A 144 22.91 -0.83 -2.72
C ARG A 144 21.72 -1.78 -2.90
N ARG A 145 21.64 -2.44 -4.05
CA ARG A 145 20.64 -3.48 -4.30
C ARG A 145 20.86 -4.69 -3.38
N SER A 146 19.80 -5.39 -3.03
CA SER A 146 19.92 -6.75 -2.52
C SER A 146 20.18 -7.73 -3.65
N THR A 147 20.83 -8.85 -3.34
CA THR A 147 21.07 -9.96 -4.26
C THR A 147 20.39 -11.22 -3.71
N PRO A 148 20.13 -12.24 -4.54
CA PRO A 148 19.54 -13.49 -4.08
C PRO A 148 20.32 -14.12 -2.91
N GLU A 149 21.65 -14.05 -2.93
CA GLU A 149 22.52 -14.56 -1.87
C GLU A 149 22.28 -13.84 -0.56
N ARG A 150 22.24 -12.49 -0.59
CA ARG A 150 21.97 -11.68 0.63
C ARG A 150 20.57 -11.91 1.18
N ILE A 151 19.57 -12.13 0.32
CA ILE A 151 18.22 -12.48 0.76
C ILE A 151 18.21 -13.85 1.41
N SER A 152 18.91 -14.84 0.83
CA SER A 152 18.97 -16.21 1.38
C SER A 152 19.71 -16.29 2.72
N GLU A 153 20.65 -15.39 2.98
CA GLU A 153 21.40 -15.27 4.23
C GLU A 153 20.68 -14.42 5.29
N SER A 154 19.53 -13.82 4.93
CA SER A 154 18.76 -12.97 5.83
C SER A 154 18.15 -13.78 6.98
N PHE A 155 18.18 -13.23 8.19
CA PHE A 155 17.49 -13.82 9.35
C PHE A 155 15.98 -13.89 9.12
N THR A 156 15.41 -12.88 8.47
CA THR A 156 14.01 -12.90 8.06
C THR A 156 13.89 -13.73 6.78
N VAL A 157 13.29 -14.90 6.89
CA VAL A 157 13.05 -15.79 5.74
C VAL A 157 11.86 -15.24 4.94
N PRO A 158 12.03 -14.87 3.65
CA PRO A 158 10.95 -14.30 2.86
C PRO A 158 9.82 -15.31 2.63
N THR A 159 8.56 -14.87 2.80
CA THR A 159 7.40 -15.70 2.49
C THR A 159 6.96 -15.59 1.03
N LEU A 160 7.35 -14.51 0.34
CA LEU A 160 7.14 -14.34 -1.10
C LEU A 160 8.46 -14.50 -1.85
N ASN A 161 8.49 -15.37 -2.86
CA ASN A 161 9.59 -15.43 -3.82
C ASN A 161 9.49 -14.23 -4.79
N ALA A 162 10.25 -13.18 -4.52
CA ALA A 162 10.30 -11.94 -5.28
C ALA A 162 11.71 -11.68 -5.82
N ALA A 163 11.84 -10.86 -6.86
CA ALA A 163 13.13 -10.48 -7.41
C ALA A 163 13.93 -9.63 -6.44
N ALA A 164 15.13 -10.07 -6.06
CA ALA A 164 16.05 -9.26 -5.27
C ALA A 164 16.52 -8.03 -6.08
N GLY A 165 16.36 -6.82 -5.53
CA GLY A 165 16.61 -5.60 -6.30
C GLY A 165 16.87 -4.36 -5.47
N ASP A 166 16.57 -3.21 -6.05
CA ASP A 166 16.78 -1.89 -5.48
C ASP A 166 15.51 -1.04 -5.62
N LEU A 167 14.85 -0.78 -4.51
CA LEU A 167 13.64 0.02 -4.44
C LEU A 167 13.88 1.52 -4.69
N SER A 168 15.13 1.98 -4.57
CA SER A 168 15.47 3.37 -4.87
C SER A 168 15.38 3.70 -6.37
N LEU A 169 15.41 2.68 -7.24
CA LEU A 169 15.19 2.83 -8.67
C LEU A 169 13.69 2.90 -9.04
N VAL A 170 12.80 2.60 -8.11
CA VAL A 170 11.35 2.51 -8.33
C VAL A 170 10.61 3.62 -7.61
N LEU A 171 10.85 3.75 -6.31
CA LEU A 171 10.13 4.69 -5.47
C LEU A 171 10.72 6.11 -5.58
N PRO A 172 9.87 7.13 -5.82
CA PRO A 172 10.31 8.52 -5.73
C PRO A 172 10.97 8.80 -4.38
N LYS A 173 12.06 9.57 -4.42
CA LYS A 173 12.87 9.87 -3.23
C LYS A 173 12.04 10.33 -2.02
N ARG A 174 11.05 11.19 -2.22
CA ARG A 174 10.20 11.70 -1.14
C ARG A 174 9.41 10.60 -0.45
N ILE A 175 8.91 9.62 -1.21
CA ILE A 175 8.18 8.45 -0.68
C ILE A 175 9.15 7.55 0.07
N LEU A 176 10.30 7.25 -0.53
CA LEU A 176 11.32 6.38 0.05
C LEU A 176 11.88 6.95 1.37
N ASP A 177 12.23 8.24 1.40
CA ASP A 177 12.69 8.93 2.61
C ASP A 177 11.64 8.83 3.73
N GLY A 178 10.34 9.04 3.40
CA GLY A 178 9.26 8.94 4.37
C GLY A 178 9.10 7.53 4.95
N ILE A 179 9.25 6.50 4.12
CA ILE A 179 9.22 5.09 4.57
C ILE A 179 10.40 4.81 5.50
N ILE A 180 11.59 5.27 5.16
CA ILE A 180 12.79 5.10 6.01
C ILE A 180 12.60 5.79 7.37
N GLU A 181 12.11 7.04 7.40
CA GLU A 181 11.81 7.73 8.67
C GLU A 181 10.78 6.96 9.51
N MET A 182 9.74 6.43 8.87
CA MET A 182 8.70 5.64 9.56
C MET A 182 9.26 4.34 10.14
N ILE A 183 10.15 3.64 9.44
CA ILE A 183 10.80 2.42 9.97
C ILE A 183 11.60 2.73 11.24
N TYR A 184 12.37 3.81 11.25
CA TYR A 184 13.08 4.24 12.47
C TYR A 184 12.15 4.72 13.58
N ALA A 185 11.01 5.30 13.23
CA ALA A 185 10.00 5.67 14.23
C ALA A 185 9.34 4.44 14.84
N LEU A 186 9.03 3.43 14.03
CA LEU A 186 8.49 2.16 14.50
C LEU A 186 9.48 1.40 15.36
N ASP A 187 10.78 1.47 15.07
CA ASP A 187 11.83 0.81 15.87
C ASP A 187 11.86 1.28 17.32
N LYS A 188 11.37 2.50 17.60
CA LYS A 188 11.26 3.02 18.98
C LYS A 188 10.16 2.34 19.79
N ILE A 189 9.12 1.85 19.15
CA ILE A 189 7.97 1.20 19.82
C ILE A 189 7.98 -0.32 19.64
N ALA A 190 8.65 -0.81 18.60
CA ALA A 190 8.85 -2.22 18.29
C ALA A 190 10.32 -2.44 17.90
N PRO A 191 11.24 -2.52 18.89
CA PRO A 191 12.68 -2.66 18.66
C PRO A 191 13.00 -3.87 17.78
N GLY A 192 13.81 -3.66 16.75
CA GLY A 192 14.13 -4.65 15.72
C GLY A 192 13.43 -4.39 14.38
N THR A 193 12.52 -3.41 14.31
CA THR A 193 11.89 -3.01 13.05
C THR A 193 12.91 -2.47 12.04
N ALA A 194 13.89 -1.67 12.50
CA ALA A 194 14.98 -1.13 11.67
C ALA A 194 16.20 -2.07 11.57
N ASN A 195 15.98 -3.38 11.66
CA ASN A 195 17.03 -4.37 11.49
C ASN A 195 17.47 -4.46 10.02
N ASP A 196 18.74 -4.76 9.78
CA ASP A 196 19.30 -4.97 8.43
C ASP A 196 18.52 -6.01 7.61
N ASP A 197 17.99 -7.04 8.29
CA ASP A 197 17.27 -8.17 7.70
C ASP A 197 15.75 -8.00 7.63
N THR A 198 15.24 -6.82 7.98
CA THR A 198 13.85 -6.46 7.66
C THR A 198 13.70 -6.38 6.16
N LEU A 199 12.71 -7.10 5.61
CA LEU A 199 12.46 -7.18 4.16
C LEU A 199 11.43 -6.15 3.74
N LEU A 200 11.71 -5.48 2.64
CA LEU A 200 10.84 -4.49 2.01
C LEU A 200 10.48 -4.97 0.61
N TYR A 201 9.18 -5.12 0.35
CA TYR A 201 8.67 -5.50 -0.96
C TYR A 201 8.01 -4.31 -1.64
N GLY A 202 8.34 -4.06 -2.86
CA GLY A 202 7.80 -2.97 -3.65
C GLY A 202 7.24 -3.41 -5.00
N VAL A 203 6.15 -2.75 -5.38
CA VAL A 203 5.49 -1.68 -4.64
C VAL A 203 4.13 -2.12 -4.13
N GLU A 204 3.70 -1.55 -3.01
CA GLU A 204 2.30 -1.60 -2.61
C GLU A 204 1.63 -0.28 -3.00
N VAL A 205 0.50 -0.37 -3.68
CA VAL A 205 -0.29 0.79 -4.09
C VAL A 205 -1.74 0.57 -3.70
N LYS A 206 -2.32 1.56 -3.04
CA LYS A 206 -3.77 1.62 -2.81
C LYS A 206 -4.36 2.70 -3.68
N PHE A 207 -5.13 2.26 -4.64
CA PHE A 207 -5.87 3.13 -5.54
C PHE A 207 -7.21 3.50 -4.92
N TYR A 208 -7.57 4.77 -5.05
CA TYR A 208 -8.89 5.26 -4.68
C TYR A 208 -9.58 5.76 -5.94
N ASN A 209 -10.86 5.46 -6.07
CA ASN A 209 -11.64 5.99 -7.16
C ASN A 209 -11.78 7.52 -6.99
N MET A 210 -11.96 8.22 -8.11
CA MET A 210 -12.35 9.63 -8.07
C MET A 210 -13.56 9.83 -7.17
N GLU A 211 -13.63 10.98 -6.52
CA GLU A 211 -14.79 11.39 -5.74
C GLU A 211 -15.82 11.99 -6.68
N VAL A 212 -16.98 11.36 -6.78
CA VAL A 212 -18.11 11.88 -7.53
C VAL A 212 -18.79 12.98 -6.72
N GLU A 213 -19.09 14.11 -7.35
CA GLU A 213 -19.85 15.17 -6.70
C GLU A 213 -21.29 14.74 -6.49
N LEU A 214 -21.69 14.61 -5.22
CA LEU A 214 -23.01 14.12 -4.80
C LEU A 214 -23.62 15.09 -3.78
N ASP A 215 -24.93 15.14 -3.73
CA ASP A 215 -25.64 15.81 -2.64
C ASP A 215 -25.60 14.98 -1.34
N HIS A 216 -26.24 15.51 -0.28
CA HIS A 216 -26.29 14.83 1.03
C HIS A 216 -27.10 13.51 1.02
N ASN A 217 -27.87 13.24 -0.02
CA ASN A 217 -28.59 12.00 -0.25
C ASN A 217 -27.86 11.03 -1.19
N LEU A 218 -26.60 11.30 -1.54
CA LEU A 218 -25.78 10.54 -2.50
C LEU A 218 -26.34 10.58 -3.94
N MET A 219 -27.13 11.60 -4.28
CA MET A 219 -27.66 11.82 -5.62
C MET A 219 -26.72 12.70 -6.41
N THR A 220 -26.54 12.38 -7.70
CA THR A 220 -25.76 13.18 -8.66
C THR A 220 -26.54 14.43 -9.08
N CYS A 221 -25.96 15.23 -9.97
CA CYS A 221 -26.68 16.32 -10.65
C CYS A 221 -27.85 15.85 -11.52
N HIS A 222 -27.96 14.54 -11.79
CA HIS A 222 -29.09 13.94 -12.51
C HIS A 222 -30.10 13.38 -11.52
N GLU A 223 -31.33 13.86 -11.56
CA GLU A 223 -32.42 13.42 -10.71
C GLU A 223 -32.66 11.91 -10.82
N GLY A 224 -32.73 11.23 -9.65
CA GLY A 224 -32.94 9.79 -9.57
C GLY A 224 -31.69 8.93 -9.81
N LEU A 225 -30.52 9.54 -10.07
CA LEU A 225 -29.24 8.83 -10.21
C LEU A 225 -28.41 8.93 -8.94
N TYR A 226 -28.23 7.83 -8.23
CA TYR A 226 -27.45 7.73 -6.99
C TYR A 226 -26.20 6.90 -7.23
N ILE A 227 -25.07 7.29 -6.60
CA ILE A 227 -23.80 6.57 -6.70
C ILE A 227 -23.27 6.26 -5.31
N ILE A 228 -23.05 4.99 -5.01
CA ILE A 228 -22.55 4.50 -3.72
C ILE A 228 -21.40 3.50 -3.89
N GLY A 229 -20.76 3.16 -2.77
CA GLY A 229 -19.65 2.22 -2.72
C GLY A 229 -18.35 2.82 -3.22
N ASP A 230 -17.36 1.96 -3.45
CA ASP A 230 -16.04 2.38 -3.97
C ASP A 230 -16.14 3.19 -5.27
N GLY A 231 -17.21 3.01 -6.04
CA GLY A 231 -17.43 3.74 -7.29
C GLY A 231 -17.67 5.23 -7.09
N SER A 232 -18.23 5.64 -5.95
CA SER A 232 -18.46 7.05 -5.62
C SER A 232 -17.21 7.77 -5.10
N GLY A 233 -16.22 7.03 -4.63
CA GLY A 233 -15.09 7.58 -3.89
C GLY A 233 -15.44 8.12 -2.49
N ILE A 234 -16.69 7.98 -2.05
CA ILE A 234 -17.22 8.54 -0.80
C ILE A 234 -17.55 7.44 0.21
N THR A 235 -18.35 6.44 -0.18
CA THR A 235 -18.76 5.36 0.72
C THR A 235 -17.83 4.16 0.58
N HIS A 236 -16.64 4.27 1.19
CA HIS A 236 -15.65 3.18 1.19
C HIS A 236 -16.04 2.10 2.20
N SER A 237 -15.72 0.86 1.92
CA SER A 237 -16.00 -0.38 2.64
C SER A 237 -17.38 -0.98 2.35
N LEU A 238 -17.46 -2.29 2.55
CA LEU A 238 -18.71 -3.05 2.34
C LEU A 238 -19.82 -2.59 3.28
N SER A 239 -19.50 -2.32 4.55
CA SER A 239 -20.49 -1.89 5.55
C SER A 239 -21.05 -0.50 5.23
N HIS A 240 -20.21 0.47 4.87
CA HIS A 240 -20.68 1.81 4.49
C HIS A 240 -21.52 1.76 3.22
N ALA A 241 -21.03 1.05 2.18
CA ALA A 241 -21.77 0.91 0.94
C ALA A 241 -23.14 0.25 1.13
N SER A 242 -23.21 -0.80 1.97
CA SER A 242 -24.47 -1.48 2.28
C SER A 242 -25.43 -0.62 3.10
N ALA A 243 -24.90 0.19 4.02
CA ALA A 243 -25.73 1.09 4.83
C ALA A 243 -26.26 2.31 4.04
N SER A 244 -25.58 2.66 2.93
CA SER A 244 -25.94 3.79 2.07
C SER A 244 -26.93 3.43 0.97
N GLY A 245 -27.12 2.14 0.68
CA GLY A 245 -28.09 1.61 -0.31
C GLY A 245 -29.34 1.12 0.31
#